data_1765108b4d261212532621efa10faa34
#
_entry.id   1765108b4d261212532621efa10faa34
#
_cell.length_a   1.000
_cell.length_b   1.000
_cell.length_c   1.000
_cell.angle_alpha   90.00
_cell.angle_beta   90.00
_cell.angle_gamma   90.00
#
_symmetry.space_group_name_H-M   'P 1'
#
loop_
_entity.id
_entity.type
_entity.pdbx_description
1 polymer ?
#
loop_
_entity_poly.entity_id
_entity_poly.type
_entity_poly.pdbx_seq_one_letter_code
_entity_poly.pdbx_strand_id
1 'polypeptide(L)'
;MHLVSKRDDEVTQAIDQCVATGYEAVILSFGSHLNMEDTSTQNSTRWKKLADYAHQKNILLGGYSLFSSRRISDEDDVIDAATGKPGGAFFGNAPCFGSKWGLAYRDKIKQFFAATGFDIWENDGPYPGDRCASRQHPGHSNWDDSQWKQMEIQKELYRWLNERGVYINAPDWYFLDGTHKIAIGYREVNFSLSREQQMILNRQNIHDGTIEKTPSMGWGFVPLTQYQGGGPEAVLEPLREHLPAYRQLMMQYYGAGVQACYRGPRLYDADTTRQMVAAVIAWYKKYRSILNADLLQLRRADGRDWDGWMHVDPSLPWKGFIMLFNPTDTAITRTIRLPLYYTGKKTTAIIKKEQGKAMSYRLARDYTIPFTFTLPAGGYSWYTVE
;
A
#
# COMPACT_ATOMS: atom_id res chain seq x y z
N MET A 1 -6.75 5.73 -4.04
CA MET A 1 -6.26 5.80 -5.42
C MET A 1 -4.94 6.56 -5.47
N HIS A 2 -3.95 6.07 -6.22
CA HIS A 2 -2.70 6.79 -6.48
C HIS A 2 -2.78 7.42 -7.88
N LEU A 3 -3.03 8.72 -7.91
CA LEU A 3 -3.30 9.47 -9.13
C LEU A 3 -2.00 9.93 -9.79
N VAL A 4 -1.86 9.63 -11.08
CA VAL A 4 -0.86 10.26 -11.96
C VAL A 4 -1.56 11.35 -12.75
N SER A 5 -1.33 12.59 -12.40
CA SER A 5 -2.01 13.75 -13.01
C SER A 5 -1.03 14.82 -13.48
N LYS A 6 -1.48 15.61 -14.43
CA LYS A 6 -0.74 16.79 -14.95
C LYS A 6 -1.51 18.09 -14.78
N ARG A 7 -2.80 18.01 -14.42
CA ARG A 7 -3.71 19.15 -14.30
C ARG A 7 -4.69 19.00 -13.14
N ASP A 8 -5.21 20.12 -12.65
CA ASP A 8 -6.14 20.18 -11.52
C ASP A 8 -7.50 19.54 -11.82
N ASP A 9 -7.96 19.62 -13.07
CA ASP A 9 -9.22 18.99 -13.48
C ASP A 9 -9.13 17.44 -13.40
N GLU A 10 -7.97 16.86 -13.65
CA GLU A 10 -7.73 15.43 -13.45
C GLU A 10 -7.80 15.05 -11.95
N VAL A 11 -7.38 15.94 -11.06
CA VAL A 11 -7.50 15.71 -9.61
C VAL A 11 -8.96 15.74 -9.17
N THR A 12 -9.74 16.73 -9.62
CA THR A 12 -11.17 16.80 -9.30
C THR A 12 -11.92 15.61 -9.85
N GLN A 13 -11.61 15.18 -11.09
CA GLN A 13 -12.20 13.99 -11.69
C GLN A 13 -11.88 12.70 -10.88
N ALA A 14 -10.64 12.55 -10.42
CA ALA A 14 -10.25 11.41 -9.59
C ALA A 14 -10.97 11.39 -8.25
N ILE A 15 -11.16 12.56 -7.62
CA ILE A 15 -11.96 12.70 -6.40
C ILE A 15 -13.40 12.23 -6.66
N ASP A 16 -14.02 12.68 -7.76
CA ASP A 16 -15.38 12.27 -8.15
C ASP A 16 -15.48 10.77 -8.41
N GLN A 17 -14.47 10.18 -9.04
CA GLN A 17 -14.40 8.74 -9.24
C GLN A 17 -14.27 7.97 -7.92
N CYS A 18 -13.52 8.49 -6.96
CA CYS A 18 -13.44 7.91 -5.61
C CYS A 18 -14.81 7.91 -4.92
N VAL A 19 -15.54 9.03 -4.98
CA VAL A 19 -16.92 9.12 -4.45
C VAL A 19 -17.82 8.07 -5.11
N ALA A 20 -17.80 7.98 -6.44
CA ALA A 20 -18.66 7.07 -7.20
C ALA A 20 -18.37 5.58 -6.96
N THR A 21 -17.17 5.24 -6.50
CA THR A 21 -16.74 3.86 -6.27
C THR A 21 -16.58 3.50 -4.80
N GLY A 22 -16.70 4.51 -3.90
CA GLY A 22 -16.55 4.31 -2.46
C GLY A 22 -15.11 4.30 -1.95
N TYR A 23 -14.12 4.69 -2.76
CA TYR A 23 -12.77 4.97 -2.27
C TYR A 23 -12.80 6.15 -1.28
N GLU A 24 -11.82 6.20 -0.39
CA GLU A 24 -11.79 7.17 0.72
C GLU A 24 -10.66 8.20 0.57
N ALA A 25 -9.73 7.96 -0.35
CA ALA A 25 -8.57 8.84 -0.51
C ALA A 25 -8.03 8.87 -1.95
N VAL A 26 -7.49 10.02 -2.32
CA VAL A 26 -6.63 10.22 -3.50
C VAL A 26 -5.25 10.64 -3.03
N ILE A 27 -4.21 9.97 -3.49
CA ILE A 27 -2.81 10.34 -3.28
C ILE A 27 -2.22 10.73 -4.64
N LEU A 28 -1.75 11.96 -4.78
CA LEU A 28 -1.01 12.39 -5.96
C LEU A 28 0.35 11.67 -5.97
N SER A 29 0.49 10.71 -6.87
CA SER A 29 1.62 9.79 -6.93
C SER A 29 2.84 10.39 -7.60
N PHE A 30 3.96 9.67 -7.56
CA PHE A 30 5.18 10.01 -8.30
C PHE A 30 4.87 10.35 -9.76
N GLY A 31 5.47 11.42 -10.26
CA GLY A 31 5.25 11.90 -11.62
C GLY A 31 3.98 12.73 -11.81
N SER A 32 3.21 13.01 -10.75
CA SER A 32 2.16 14.03 -10.79
C SER A 32 2.75 15.45 -10.79
N HIS A 33 1.89 16.45 -11.01
CA HIS A 33 2.31 17.86 -11.03
C HIS A 33 2.34 18.52 -9.63
N LEU A 34 2.18 17.72 -8.58
CA LEU A 34 2.31 18.20 -7.20
C LEU A 34 3.76 18.58 -6.90
N ASN A 35 3.96 19.76 -6.33
CA ASN A 35 5.24 20.19 -5.78
C ASN A 35 5.06 20.69 -4.33
N MET A 36 5.39 19.85 -3.36
CA MET A 36 5.33 20.21 -1.94
C MET A 36 6.48 21.13 -1.50
N GLU A 37 7.52 21.27 -2.32
CA GLU A 37 8.69 22.09 -2.01
C GLU A 37 8.51 23.56 -2.45
N ASP A 38 7.48 23.84 -3.24
CA ASP A 38 7.11 25.21 -3.61
C ASP A 38 6.24 25.82 -2.50
N THR A 39 6.84 26.71 -1.74
CA THR A 39 6.21 27.42 -0.61
C THR A 39 5.52 28.71 -1.00
N SER A 40 5.37 29.01 -2.29
CA SER A 40 4.68 30.18 -2.78
C SER A 40 3.19 30.17 -2.35
N THR A 41 2.67 31.37 -2.11
CA THR A 41 1.24 31.57 -1.80
C THR A 41 0.36 31.03 -2.95
N GLN A 42 0.80 31.18 -4.19
CA GLN A 42 0.08 30.65 -5.36
C GLN A 42 -0.06 29.14 -5.29
N ASN A 43 1.04 28.43 -5.03
CA ASN A 43 1.03 26.95 -4.93
C ASN A 43 0.16 26.49 -3.74
N SER A 44 0.35 27.08 -2.58
CA SER A 44 -0.42 26.74 -1.37
C SER A 44 -1.92 26.99 -1.55
N THR A 45 -2.31 28.12 -2.14
CA THR A 45 -3.73 28.45 -2.40
C THR A 45 -4.35 27.48 -3.41
N ARG A 46 -3.61 27.11 -4.47
CA ARG A 46 -4.05 26.14 -5.47
C ARG A 46 -4.35 24.77 -4.83
N TRP A 47 -3.41 24.23 -4.07
CA TRP A 47 -3.55 22.92 -3.47
C TRP A 47 -4.57 22.89 -2.33
N LYS A 48 -4.67 24.00 -1.57
CA LYS A 48 -5.75 24.15 -0.58
C LYS A 48 -7.13 24.08 -1.22
N LYS A 49 -7.35 24.73 -2.36
CA LYS A 49 -8.64 24.66 -3.08
C LYS A 49 -9.00 23.23 -3.46
N LEU A 50 -8.04 22.42 -3.89
CA LEU A 50 -8.25 21.01 -4.24
C LEU A 50 -8.50 20.13 -3.00
N ALA A 51 -7.80 20.42 -1.90
CA ALA A 51 -8.06 19.75 -0.63
C ALA A 51 -9.46 20.07 -0.09
N ASP A 52 -9.86 21.35 -0.11
CA ASP A 52 -11.20 21.76 0.30
C ASP A 52 -12.30 21.09 -0.56
N TYR A 53 -12.08 20.94 -1.87
CA TYR A 53 -12.99 20.20 -2.77
C TYR A 53 -13.10 18.72 -2.39
N ALA A 54 -11.97 18.06 -2.07
CA ALA A 54 -11.96 16.67 -1.62
C ALA A 54 -12.70 16.51 -0.28
N HIS A 55 -12.44 17.41 0.68
CA HIS A 55 -13.06 17.38 2.01
C HIS A 55 -14.58 17.59 1.94
N GLN A 56 -15.08 18.48 1.08
CA GLN A 56 -16.53 18.66 0.84
C GLN A 56 -17.21 17.35 0.39
N LYS A 57 -16.44 16.41 -0.18
CA LYS A 57 -16.91 15.10 -0.65
C LYS A 57 -16.54 13.96 0.28
N ASN A 58 -15.97 14.23 1.45
CA ASN A 58 -15.45 13.26 2.40
C ASN A 58 -14.35 12.36 1.79
N ILE A 59 -13.52 12.92 0.94
CA ILE A 59 -12.35 12.26 0.37
C ILE A 59 -11.09 12.90 0.97
N LEU A 60 -10.17 12.07 1.45
CA LEU A 60 -8.86 12.51 1.90
C LEU A 60 -7.96 12.79 0.69
N LEU A 61 -7.20 13.87 0.74
CA LEU A 61 -6.23 14.22 -0.29
C LEU A 61 -4.81 14.10 0.24
N GLY A 62 -3.98 13.37 -0.48
CA GLY A 62 -2.59 13.17 -0.12
C GLY A 62 -1.64 13.39 -1.28
N GLY A 63 -0.36 13.33 -0.99
CA GLY A 63 0.65 13.50 -2.00
C GLY A 63 1.95 12.78 -1.68
N TYR A 64 2.63 12.42 -2.74
CA TYR A 64 3.93 11.78 -2.76
C TYR A 64 5.05 12.81 -2.80
N SER A 65 6.10 12.59 -2.04
CA SER A 65 7.36 13.31 -2.18
C SER A 65 8.55 12.36 -2.22
N LEU A 66 9.45 12.59 -3.16
CA LEU A 66 10.71 11.87 -3.29
C LEU A 66 11.80 12.67 -2.60
N PHE A 67 12.44 12.08 -1.60
CA PHE A 67 13.62 12.63 -0.96
C PHE A 67 14.91 12.03 -1.55
N SER A 68 14.98 10.71 -1.61
CA SER A 68 16.16 9.94 -2.04
C SER A 68 16.31 9.86 -3.56
N SER A 69 17.46 9.33 -4.02
CA SER A 69 17.70 9.01 -5.44
C SER A 69 17.61 10.23 -6.37
N ARG A 70 18.03 11.40 -5.89
CA ARG A 70 18.12 12.63 -6.70
C ARG A 70 19.31 13.49 -6.29
N ARG A 71 19.88 14.18 -7.24
CA ARG A 71 20.94 15.17 -6.98
C ARG A 71 20.33 16.55 -6.83
N ILE A 72 20.66 17.24 -5.72
CA ILE A 72 20.32 18.65 -5.47
C ILE A 72 21.54 19.52 -5.76
N SER A 73 22.58 19.37 -4.96
CA SER A 73 23.87 20.02 -5.12
C SER A 73 24.96 19.14 -4.55
N ASP A 74 26.20 19.41 -4.87
CA ASP A 74 27.35 18.69 -4.27
C ASP A 74 27.52 18.99 -2.78
N GLU A 75 27.08 20.16 -2.35
CA GLU A 75 27.17 20.61 -0.95
C GLU A 75 26.13 19.94 -0.05
N ASP A 76 25.00 19.45 -0.61
CA ASP A 76 23.92 18.85 0.13
C ASP A 76 23.88 17.32 -0.01
N ASP A 77 24.69 16.76 -0.91
CA ASP A 77 24.71 15.33 -1.19
C ASP A 77 25.34 14.53 -0.03
N VAL A 78 25.03 13.25 0.02
CA VAL A 78 25.69 12.29 0.90
C VAL A 78 27.15 12.14 0.46
N ILE A 79 28.08 12.44 1.36
CA ILE A 79 29.51 12.35 1.10
C ILE A 79 30.01 10.94 1.41
N ASP A 80 30.63 10.33 0.42
CA ASP A 80 31.25 9.00 0.55
C ASP A 80 32.53 9.09 1.41
N ALA A 81 32.67 8.18 2.37
CA ALA A 81 33.78 8.21 3.34
C ALA A 81 35.13 7.82 2.73
N ALA A 82 35.15 7.01 1.67
CA ALA A 82 36.39 6.56 1.05
C ALA A 82 36.96 7.58 0.06
N THR A 83 36.05 8.30 -0.63
CA THR A 83 36.44 9.24 -1.68
C THR A 83 36.41 10.70 -1.25
N GLY A 84 35.64 11.02 -0.20
CA GLY A 84 35.36 12.40 0.23
C GLY A 84 34.47 13.18 -0.77
N LYS A 85 33.80 12.51 -1.69
CA LYS A 85 33.03 13.12 -2.78
C LYS A 85 31.51 12.82 -2.63
N PRO A 86 30.65 13.64 -3.28
CA PRO A 86 29.23 13.33 -3.44
C PRO A 86 28.96 11.96 -4.09
N GLY A 87 27.78 11.40 -3.88
CA GLY A 87 27.38 10.10 -4.43
C GLY A 87 27.61 8.92 -3.48
N GLY A 88 27.77 9.18 -2.19
CA GLY A 88 27.96 8.15 -1.16
C GLY A 88 26.69 7.42 -0.74
N ALA A 89 25.52 7.79 -1.27
CA ALA A 89 24.26 7.12 -0.96
C ALA A 89 24.13 5.76 -1.66
N PHE A 90 23.33 4.87 -1.10
CA PHE A 90 23.11 3.52 -1.64
C PHE A 90 22.67 3.51 -3.11
N PHE A 91 21.84 4.47 -3.51
CA PHE A 91 21.37 4.63 -4.89
C PHE A 91 22.16 5.70 -5.69
N GLY A 92 23.37 6.04 -5.29
CA GLY A 92 24.20 7.05 -5.92
C GLY A 92 24.00 8.44 -5.32
N ASN A 93 23.62 9.45 -6.09
CA ASN A 93 23.38 10.79 -5.54
C ASN A 93 22.04 10.82 -4.76
N ALA A 94 22.11 11.30 -3.54
CA ALA A 94 20.95 11.62 -2.72
C ALA A 94 21.29 12.74 -1.73
N PRO A 95 20.38 13.68 -1.45
CA PRO A 95 20.64 14.69 -0.43
C PRO A 95 20.73 14.06 0.96
N CYS A 96 21.65 14.57 1.77
CA CYS A 96 21.71 14.23 3.18
C CYS A 96 20.61 15.01 3.93
N PHE A 97 19.81 14.32 4.76
CA PHE A 97 18.74 15.00 5.51
C PHE A 97 19.31 15.98 6.58
N GLY A 98 20.55 15.79 6.98
CA GLY A 98 21.27 16.71 7.84
C GLY A 98 21.91 17.89 7.13
N SER A 99 21.86 17.99 5.80
CA SER A 99 22.35 19.13 5.03
C SER A 99 21.45 20.37 5.20
N LYS A 100 21.94 21.53 4.73
CA LYS A 100 21.11 22.75 4.73
C LYS A 100 19.83 22.58 3.93
N TRP A 101 19.94 21.96 2.76
CA TRP A 101 18.78 21.67 1.92
C TRP A 101 17.84 20.67 2.60
N GLY A 102 18.38 19.60 3.21
CA GLY A 102 17.57 18.59 3.89
C GLY A 102 16.73 19.18 5.04
N LEU A 103 17.31 20.06 5.85
CA LEU A 103 16.60 20.79 6.91
C LEU A 103 15.55 21.74 6.31
N ALA A 104 15.89 22.45 5.23
CA ALA A 104 14.93 23.32 4.55
C ALA A 104 13.78 22.51 3.92
N TYR A 105 14.05 21.34 3.37
CA TYR A 105 13.02 20.42 2.86
C TYR A 105 12.03 20.04 3.97
N ARG A 106 12.51 19.62 5.13
CA ARG A 106 11.66 19.36 6.31
C ARG A 106 10.70 20.51 6.60
N ASP A 107 11.23 21.73 6.63
CA ASP A 107 10.46 22.93 6.97
C ASP A 107 9.44 23.27 5.85
N LYS A 108 9.79 23.06 4.58
CA LYS A 108 8.86 23.21 3.45
C LYS A 108 7.71 22.21 3.51
N ILE A 109 7.99 20.96 3.86
CA ILE A 109 6.92 19.93 4.03
C ILE A 109 5.97 20.35 5.16
N LYS A 110 6.50 20.80 6.31
CA LYS A 110 5.66 21.32 7.41
C LYS A 110 4.79 22.50 6.93
N GLN A 111 5.37 23.45 6.22
CA GLN A 111 4.66 24.60 5.69
C GLN A 111 3.56 24.20 4.70
N PHE A 112 3.85 23.28 3.79
CA PHE A 112 2.88 22.78 2.82
C PHE A 112 1.66 22.18 3.52
N PHE A 113 1.84 21.24 4.43
CA PHE A 113 0.75 20.59 5.14
C PHE A 113 -0.06 21.60 5.99
N ALA A 114 0.61 22.50 6.68
CA ALA A 114 -0.05 23.56 7.46
C ALA A 114 -0.90 24.51 6.60
N ALA A 115 -0.44 24.81 5.38
CA ALA A 115 -1.11 25.76 4.49
C ALA A 115 -2.22 25.14 3.65
N THR A 116 -2.13 23.86 3.28
CA THR A 116 -3.03 23.23 2.33
C THR A 116 -4.11 22.36 2.96
N GLY A 117 -3.86 21.82 4.16
CA GLY A 117 -4.76 20.89 4.82
C GLY A 117 -4.76 19.50 4.16
N PHE A 118 -3.68 19.09 3.51
CA PHE A 118 -3.54 17.71 3.02
C PHE A 118 -3.56 16.72 4.17
N ASP A 119 -4.15 15.55 3.93
CA ASP A 119 -4.42 14.52 4.95
C ASP A 119 -3.40 13.39 4.96
N ILE A 120 -2.72 13.15 3.83
CA ILE A 120 -1.84 11.99 3.66
C ILE A 120 -0.51 12.45 3.08
N TRP A 121 0.57 11.99 3.70
CA TRP A 121 1.91 12.12 3.15
C TRP A 121 2.47 10.76 2.76
N GLU A 122 2.72 10.57 1.48
CA GLU A 122 3.46 9.43 0.97
C GLU A 122 4.92 9.85 0.80
N ASN A 123 5.77 9.34 1.69
CA ASN A 123 7.17 9.74 1.77
C ASN A 123 8.08 8.65 1.24
N ASP A 124 8.94 9.01 0.28
CA ASP A 124 9.92 8.12 -0.34
C ASP A 124 11.34 8.59 -0.01
N GLY A 125 11.85 8.08 1.08
CA GLY A 125 13.16 8.41 1.62
C GLY A 125 13.17 9.59 2.61
N PRO A 126 14.30 9.82 3.27
CA PRO A 126 15.61 9.18 3.07
C PRO A 126 15.73 7.75 3.63
N TYR A 127 14.65 7.11 4.05
CA TYR A 127 14.66 5.84 4.78
C TYR A 127 15.38 6.01 6.12
N PRO A 128 16.34 5.16 6.57
CA PRO A 128 17.10 5.46 7.78
C PRO A 128 18.12 6.61 7.58
N GLY A 129 18.24 7.13 6.35
CA GLY A 129 19.33 8.01 5.94
C GLY A 129 20.59 7.24 5.57
N ASP A 130 21.26 7.67 4.51
CA ASP A 130 22.57 7.14 4.15
C ASP A 130 23.66 7.72 5.06
N ARG A 131 24.66 6.90 5.42
CA ARG A 131 25.80 7.40 6.21
C ARG A 131 26.59 8.43 5.40
N CYS A 132 26.83 9.59 5.99
CA CYS A 132 27.43 10.74 5.33
C CYS A 132 28.72 11.20 6.04
N ALA A 133 29.80 11.26 5.31
CA ALA A 133 31.10 11.67 5.85
C ALA A 133 31.31 13.21 5.92
N SER A 134 30.32 14.00 5.52
CA SER A 134 30.39 15.45 5.60
C SER A 134 30.61 15.92 7.06
N ARG A 135 31.45 16.91 7.24
CA ARG A 135 31.62 17.64 8.50
C ARG A 135 31.07 19.07 8.41
N GLN A 136 30.40 19.38 7.29
CA GLN A 136 29.85 20.72 7.03
C GLN A 136 28.33 20.74 7.08
N HIS A 137 27.69 19.58 7.14
CA HIS A 137 26.24 19.49 7.27
C HIS A 137 25.80 19.85 8.69
N PRO A 138 24.90 20.82 8.86
CA PRO A 138 24.53 21.31 10.20
C PRO A 138 23.77 20.28 11.05
N GLY A 139 23.16 19.27 10.45
CA GLY A 139 22.33 18.28 11.12
C GLY A 139 23.08 17.07 11.68
N HIS A 140 24.39 16.94 11.45
CA HIS A 140 25.21 15.88 12.04
C HIS A 140 26.68 16.32 12.10
N SER A 141 27.52 15.61 12.86
CA SER A 141 28.89 15.96 13.05
C SER A 141 29.86 15.32 12.03
N ASN A 142 29.61 14.05 11.72
CA ASN A 142 30.47 13.25 10.82
C ASN A 142 29.82 11.92 10.45
N TRP A 143 30.61 10.99 9.89
CA TRP A 143 30.20 9.65 9.49
C TRP A 143 29.54 8.84 10.61
N ASP A 144 30.03 8.98 11.85
CA ASP A 144 29.63 8.08 12.94
C ASP A 144 28.22 8.37 13.46
N ASP A 145 27.80 9.64 13.46
CA ASP A 145 26.51 10.08 13.95
C ASP A 145 25.49 10.41 12.85
N SER A 146 25.94 10.51 11.59
CA SER A 146 25.13 11.04 10.50
C SER A 146 23.80 10.31 10.25
N GLN A 147 23.81 8.98 10.24
CA GLN A 147 22.60 8.20 10.01
C GLN A 147 21.61 8.34 11.17
N TRP A 148 22.09 8.25 12.40
CA TRP A 148 21.28 8.46 13.58
C TRP A 148 20.64 9.85 13.60
N LYS A 149 21.41 10.88 13.30
CA LYS A 149 20.92 12.26 13.27
C LYS A 149 19.90 12.50 12.17
N GLN A 150 20.10 11.96 10.98
CA GLN A 150 19.09 12.02 9.91
C GLN A 150 17.79 11.35 10.32
N MET A 151 17.88 10.19 10.98
CA MET A 151 16.70 9.46 11.50
C MET A 151 15.96 10.28 12.58
N GLU A 152 16.68 10.97 13.48
CA GLU A 152 16.07 11.83 14.49
C GLU A 152 15.33 13.02 13.86
N ILE A 153 15.90 13.65 12.82
CA ILE A 153 15.26 14.74 12.09
C ILE A 153 13.98 14.25 11.40
N GLN A 154 14.02 13.09 10.76
CA GLN A 154 12.85 12.54 10.07
C GLN A 154 11.75 12.13 11.06
N LYS A 155 12.12 11.53 12.16
CA LYS A 155 11.22 11.12 13.22
C LYS A 155 10.51 12.33 13.85
N GLU A 156 11.20 13.45 14.01
CA GLU A 156 10.58 14.72 14.46
C GLU A 156 9.56 15.21 13.45
N LEU A 157 9.87 15.17 12.16
CA LEU A 157 8.93 15.54 11.10
C LEU A 157 7.68 14.63 11.09
N TYR A 158 7.85 13.32 11.23
CA TYR A 158 6.74 12.37 11.30
C TYR A 158 5.84 12.64 12.50
N ARG A 159 6.41 12.88 13.69
CA ARG A 159 5.63 13.21 14.88
C ARG A 159 4.87 14.52 14.71
N TRP A 160 5.51 15.54 14.14
CA TRP A 160 4.87 16.81 13.88
C TRP A 160 3.65 16.69 12.95
N LEU A 161 3.74 15.86 11.92
CA LEU A 161 2.65 15.56 10.99
C LEU A 161 1.55 14.71 11.66
N ASN A 162 1.95 13.67 12.38
CA ASN A 162 1.03 12.77 13.08
C ASN A 162 0.18 13.52 14.12
N GLU A 163 0.78 14.41 14.91
CA GLU A 163 0.08 15.25 15.88
C GLU A 163 -0.98 16.18 15.23
N ARG A 164 -0.88 16.38 13.93
CA ARG A 164 -1.84 17.16 13.13
C ARG A 164 -2.84 16.31 12.37
N GLY A 165 -2.87 15.01 12.64
CA GLY A 165 -3.78 14.08 12.01
C GLY A 165 -3.39 13.67 10.60
N VAL A 166 -2.19 14.01 10.13
CA VAL A 166 -1.71 13.58 8.81
C VAL A 166 -1.35 12.10 8.85
N TYR A 167 -1.95 11.31 7.95
CA TYR A 167 -1.62 9.91 7.76
C TYR A 167 -0.30 9.79 6.99
N ILE A 168 0.67 9.07 7.56
CA ILE A 168 2.00 8.91 6.95
C ILE A 168 2.11 7.52 6.34
N ASN A 169 2.28 7.47 5.02
CA ASN A 169 2.50 6.27 4.24
C ASN A 169 3.96 6.22 3.78
N ALA A 170 4.80 5.48 4.51
CA ALA A 170 6.19 5.27 4.17
C ALA A 170 6.39 3.90 3.53
N PRO A 171 7.23 3.78 2.48
CA PRO A 171 7.39 2.52 1.75
C PRO A 171 8.24 1.49 2.46
N ASP A 172 8.77 1.78 3.63
CA ASP A 172 9.65 0.86 4.35
C ASP A 172 9.31 0.72 5.84
N TRP A 173 9.89 -0.30 6.47
CA TRP A 173 9.51 -0.86 7.77
C TRP A 173 10.28 -0.31 8.98
N TYR A 174 11.31 0.47 8.80
CA TYR A 174 12.18 0.88 9.91
C TYR A 174 11.73 2.15 10.64
N PHE A 175 10.71 2.83 10.16
CA PHE A 175 10.13 3.97 10.87
C PHE A 175 8.89 3.56 11.66
N LEU A 176 9.07 2.85 12.76
CA LEU A 176 7.97 2.54 13.67
C LEU A 176 7.50 3.76 14.48
N ASP A 177 8.30 4.81 14.49
CA ASP A 177 8.05 6.02 15.26
C ASP A 177 7.26 7.08 14.47
N GLY A 178 5.97 6.90 14.36
CA GLY A 178 5.06 7.94 13.82
C GLY A 178 4.51 7.66 12.43
N THR A 179 4.88 6.57 11.79
CA THR A 179 4.22 6.14 10.55
C THR A 179 2.93 5.37 10.86
N HIS A 180 1.91 5.54 10.03
CA HIS A 180 0.65 4.82 10.14
C HIS A 180 0.66 3.53 9.34
N LYS A 181 1.39 3.52 8.23
CA LYS A 181 1.45 2.39 7.31
C LYS A 181 2.88 2.17 6.84
N ILE A 182 3.30 0.93 6.88
CA ILE A 182 4.63 0.48 6.45
C ILE A 182 4.44 -0.55 5.36
N ALA A 183 5.17 -0.41 4.26
CA ALA A 183 5.06 -1.32 3.12
C ALA A 183 5.40 -2.76 3.50
N ILE A 184 4.52 -3.70 3.17
CA ILE A 184 4.86 -5.11 3.10
C ILE A 184 5.59 -5.34 1.79
N GLY A 185 6.90 -5.19 1.81
CA GLY A 185 7.68 -5.50 0.64
C GLY A 185 7.23 -4.72 -0.59
N TYR A 186 7.48 -3.43 -0.60
CA TYR A 186 7.45 -2.65 -1.83
C TYR A 186 8.17 -3.41 -2.94
N ARG A 187 7.48 -3.69 -4.04
CA ARG A 187 7.98 -4.51 -5.13
C ARG A 187 7.76 -3.83 -6.47
N GLU A 188 8.72 -3.03 -6.87
CA GLU A 188 8.72 -2.38 -8.19
C GLU A 188 8.76 -3.38 -9.34
N VAL A 189 9.29 -4.57 -9.11
CA VAL A 189 9.36 -5.64 -10.14
C VAL A 189 8.00 -6.14 -10.60
N ASN A 190 6.94 -5.97 -9.81
CA ASN A 190 5.63 -6.51 -10.14
C ASN A 190 5.03 -5.89 -11.39
N PHE A 191 5.28 -4.63 -11.67
CA PHE A 191 4.70 -3.94 -12.82
C PHE A 191 5.45 -4.16 -14.14
N SER A 192 6.56 -4.89 -14.13
CA SER A 192 7.27 -5.34 -15.33
C SER A 192 6.91 -6.77 -15.76
N LEU A 193 6.08 -7.46 -14.98
CA LEU A 193 5.64 -8.83 -15.23
C LEU A 193 4.28 -8.87 -15.92
N SER A 194 3.94 -9.99 -16.57
CA SER A 194 2.58 -10.22 -17.08
C SER A 194 1.54 -10.22 -15.95
N ARG A 195 0.28 -9.95 -16.28
CA ARG A 195 -0.81 -9.91 -15.28
C ARG A 195 -0.92 -11.22 -14.49
N GLU A 196 -0.76 -12.36 -15.14
CA GLU A 196 -0.81 -13.68 -14.50
C GLU A 196 0.35 -13.87 -13.52
N GLN A 197 1.55 -13.48 -13.91
CA GLN A 197 2.73 -13.52 -13.04
C GLN A 197 2.60 -12.57 -11.86
N GLN A 198 2.09 -11.35 -12.10
CA GLN A 198 1.80 -10.40 -11.04
C GLN A 198 0.86 -10.98 -9.98
N MET A 199 -0.20 -11.67 -10.41
CA MET A 199 -1.17 -12.28 -9.48
C MET A 199 -0.52 -13.30 -8.55
N ILE A 200 0.40 -14.12 -9.06
CA ILE A 200 1.12 -15.10 -8.24
C ILE A 200 2.12 -14.39 -7.32
N LEU A 201 2.94 -13.51 -7.88
CA LEU A 201 4.00 -12.82 -7.13
C LEU A 201 3.43 -11.89 -6.05
N ASN A 202 2.32 -11.22 -6.31
CA ASN A 202 1.64 -10.40 -5.30
C ASN A 202 1.22 -11.23 -4.09
N ARG A 203 0.65 -12.42 -4.30
CA ARG A 203 0.28 -13.31 -3.19
C ARG A 203 1.50 -13.90 -2.47
N GLN A 204 2.61 -14.16 -3.18
CA GLN A 204 3.88 -14.50 -2.55
C GLN A 204 4.39 -13.36 -1.67
N ASN A 205 4.37 -12.13 -2.17
CA ASN A 205 4.79 -10.95 -1.42
C ASN A 205 3.90 -10.69 -0.20
N ILE A 206 2.58 -10.90 -0.31
CA ILE A 206 1.66 -10.82 0.82
C ILE A 206 2.02 -11.88 1.86
N HIS A 207 2.21 -13.12 1.46
CA HIS A 207 2.60 -14.21 2.35
C HIS A 207 3.92 -13.90 3.06
N ASP A 208 4.98 -13.62 2.32
CA ASP A 208 6.32 -13.44 2.87
C ASP A 208 6.38 -12.16 3.71
N GLY A 209 5.77 -11.07 3.25
CA GLY A 209 5.71 -9.81 3.98
C GLY A 209 4.93 -9.89 5.29
N THR A 210 3.83 -10.64 5.35
CA THR A 210 3.05 -10.81 6.59
C THR A 210 3.70 -11.73 7.61
N ILE A 211 4.65 -12.58 7.20
CA ILE A 211 5.50 -13.35 8.12
C ILE A 211 6.61 -12.47 8.70
N GLU A 212 7.24 -11.66 7.87
CA GLU A 212 8.39 -10.83 8.27
C GLU A 212 7.98 -9.55 9.01
N LYS A 213 6.77 -9.05 8.77
CA LYS A 213 6.28 -7.77 9.24
C LYS A 213 4.90 -7.89 9.88
N THR A 214 4.39 -6.79 10.40
CA THR A 214 3.06 -6.74 10.99
C THR A 214 1.98 -6.95 9.92
N PRO A 215 0.98 -7.83 10.14
CA PRO A 215 -0.18 -7.99 9.26
C PRO A 215 -0.88 -6.65 8.97
N SER A 216 -1.53 -6.54 7.82
CA SER A 216 -2.20 -5.33 7.33
C SER A 216 -1.30 -4.10 7.08
N MET A 217 -0.02 -4.21 7.28
CA MET A 217 0.96 -3.20 6.91
C MET A 217 1.55 -3.53 5.54
N GLY A 218 0.84 -3.24 4.49
CA GLY A 218 1.28 -3.58 3.16
C GLY A 218 1.13 -2.45 2.16
N TRP A 219 2.00 -2.45 1.20
CA TRP A 219 1.95 -1.58 0.06
C TRP A 219 2.42 -2.35 -1.18
N GLY A 220 1.48 -2.73 -2.02
CA GLY A 220 1.72 -3.41 -3.28
C GLY A 220 1.31 -2.53 -4.45
N PHE A 221 1.85 -2.80 -5.63
CA PHE A 221 1.49 -2.10 -6.85
C PHE A 221 0.38 -2.80 -7.62
N VAL A 222 -0.61 -2.02 -8.06
CA VAL A 222 -1.59 -2.40 -9.08
C VAL A 222 -1.46 -1.38 -10.21
N PRO A 223 -0.72 -1.70 -11.29
CA PRO A 223 -0.43 -0.78 -12.37
C PRO A 223 -1.66 -0.62 -13.27
N LEU A 224 -2.45 0.42 -13.04
CA LEU A 224 -3.57 0.77 -13.94
C LEU A 224 -3.04 1.30 -15.27
N THR A 225 -1.90 1.96 -15.27
CA THR A 225 -1.19 2.44 -16.46
C THR A 225 0.28 2.05 -16.42
N GLN A 226 0.97 2.18 -17.55
CA GLN A 226 2.40 1.86 -17.66
C GLN A 226 3.26 2.67 -16.67
N TYR A 227 4.25 2.01 -16.09
CA TYR A 227 5.20 2.58 -15.15
C TYR A 227 6.55 1.89 -15.25
N GLN A 228 7.65 2.64 -15.19
CA GLN A 228 9.04 2.18 -15.09
C GLN A 228 9.37 0.85 -15.82
N GLY A 229 9.25 0.85 -17.15
CA GLY A 229 9.64 -0.30 -17.96
C GLY A 229 8.63 -1.46 -17.99
N GLY A 230 7.49 -1.34 -17.33
CA GLY A 230 6.39 -2.30 -17.48
C GLY A 230 5.85 -2.27 -18.91
N GLY A 231 5.69 -3.45 -19.53
CA GLY A 231 5.09 -3.61 -20.85
C GLY A 231 3.56 -3.56 -20.83
N PRO A 232 2.91 -3.63 -22.01
CA PRO A 232 1.43 -3.67 -22.11
C PRO A 232 0.81 -4.83 -21.30
N GLU A 233 1.54 -5.93 -21.17
CA GLU A 233 1.11 -7.13 -20.41
C GLU A 233 1.04 -6.89 -18.88
N ALA A 234 1.73 -5.86 -18.40
CA ALA A 234 1.77 -5.51 -16.99
C ALA A 234 0.59 -4.64 -16.57
N VAL A 235 0.06 -3.80 -17.45
CA VAL A 235 -0.93 -2.76 -17.15
C VAL A 235 -2.36 -3.24 -17.34
N LEU A 236 -3.30 -2.57 -16.65
CA LEU A 236 -4.72 -2.89 -16.71
C LEU A 236 -5.50 -2.01 -17.71
N GLU A 237 -4.91 -0.91 -18.17
CA GLU A 237 -5.55 -0.10 -19.24
C GLU A 237 -5.52 -0.82 -20.60
N PRO A 238 -6.62 -0.79 -21.37
CA PRO A 238 -7.95 -0.25 -21.05
C PRO A 238 -8.68 -1.10 -19.99
N LEU A 239 -9.15 -0.48 -18.89
CA LEU A 239 -9.66 -1.19 -17.72
C LEU A 239 -10.86 -2.10 -18.03
N ARG A 240 -11.76 -1.66 -18.93
CA ARG A 240 -12.93 -2.43 -19.36
C ARG A 240 -12.57 -3.75 -20.07
N GLU A 241 -11.39 -3.83 -20.66
CA GLU A 241 -10.93 -5.03 -21.37
C GLU A 241 -10.26 -6.04 -20.43
N HIS A 242 -9.87 -5.60 -19.25
CA HIS A 242 -9.14 -6.39 -18.26
C HIS A 242 -9.91 -6.54 -16.93
N LEU A 243 -11.24 -6.46 -16.95
CA LEU A 243 -12.09 -6.53 -15.74
C LEU A 243 -11.81 -7.73 -14.83
N PRO A 244 -11.65 -8.97 -15.33
CA PRO A 244 -11.36 -10.13 -14.47
C PRO A 244 -10.03 -9.97 -13.73
N ALA A 245 -8.97 -9.53 -14.43
CA ALA A 245 -7.65 -9.33 -13.85
C ALA A 245 -7.67 -8.18 -12.82
N TYR A 246 -8.31 -7.07 -13.15
CA TYR A 246 -8.46 -5.94 -12.23
C TYR A 246 -9.19 -6.33 -10.95
N ARG A 247 -10.34 -7.00 -11.08
CA ARG A 247 -11.10 -7.52 -9.94
C ARG A 247 -10.27 -8.46 -9.09
N GLN A 248 -9.53 -9.39 -9.70
CA GLN A 248 -8.73 -10.37 -8.97
C GLN A 248 -7.57 -9.70 -8.20
N LEU A 249 -6.88 -8.73 -8.80
CA LEU A 249 -5.85 -7.95 -8.13
C LEU A 249 -6.41 -7.17 -6.93
N MET A 250 -7.59 -6.54 -7.08
CA MET A 250 -8.26 -5.89 -5.95
C MET A 250 -8.59 -6.90 -4.83
N MET A 251 -9.15 -8.06 -5.18
CA MET A 251 -9.51 -9.09 -4.19
C MET A 251 -8.31 -9.66 -3.45
N GLN A 252 -7.14 -9.74 -4.09
CA GLN A 252 -5.90 -10.18 -3.42
C GLN A 252 -5.48 -9.20 -2.32
N TYR A 253 -5.38 -7.92 -2.64
CA TYR A 253 -4.92 -6.92 -1.68
C TYR A 253 -5.96 -6.63 -0.60
N TYR A 254 -7.21 -6.37 -0.97
CA TYR A 254 -8.27 -6.13 0.01
C TYR A 254 -8.59 -7.37 0.83
N GLY A 255 -8.55 -8.55 0.22
CA GLY A 255 -8.73 -9.81 0.92
C GLY A 255 -7.60 -10.17 1.88
N ALA A 256 -6.46 -9.52 1.78
CA ALA A 256 -5.34 -9.64 2.73
C ALA A 256 -5.28 -8.47 3.73
N GLY A 257 -6.20 -7.51 3.67
CA GLY A 257 -6.14 -6.29 4.47
C GLY A 257 -4.94 -5.39 4.12
N VAL A 258 -4.35 -5.57 2.94
CA VAL A 258 -3.16 -4.86 2.49
C VAL A 258 -3.55 -3.64 1.66
N GLN A 259 -2.95 -2.50 1.97
CA GLN A 259 -3.07 -1.32 1.14
C GLN A 259 -2.31 -1.51 -0.17
N ALA A 260 -2.98 -1.25 -1.30
CA ALA A 260 -2.36 -1.29 -2.62
C ALA A 260 -2.26 0.10 -3.25
N CYS A 261 -1.21 0.31 -4.01
CA CYS A 261 -1.02 1.47 -4.85
C CYS A 261 -1.72 1.25 -6.19
N TYR A 262 -3.02 1.56 -6.27
CA TYR A 262 -3.79 1.55 -7.53
C TYR A 262 -3.41 2.78 -8.35
N ARG A 263 -2.37 2.65 -9.16
CA ARG A 263 -1.66 3.77 -9.76
C ARG A 263 -2.03 3.98 -11.22
N GLY A 264 -2.62 5.13 -11.52
CA GLY A 264 -2.99 5.52 -12.88
C GLY A 264 -3.81 6.80 -12.94
N PRO A 265 -4.33 7.15 -14.12
CA PRO A 265 -5.10 8.39 -14.32
C PRO A 265 -6.56 8.28 -13.84
N ARG A 266 -7.08 7.05 -13.64
CA ARG A 266 -8.50 6.80 -13.33
C ARG A 266 -8.71 5.44 -12.69
N LEU A 267 -9.84 5.29 -11.97
CA LEU A 267 -10.28 4.01 -11.36
C LEU A 267 -11.17 3.20 -12.30
N TYR A 268 -11.83 3.85 -13.24
CA TYR A 268 -12.71 3.22 -14.23
C TYR A 268 -12.76 4.02 -15.52
N ASP A 269 -13.03 3.33 -16.61
CA ASP A 269 -13.14 3.87 -17.99
C ASP A 269 -14.51 3.60 -18.62
N ALA A 270 -15.37 2.83 -17.95
CA ALA A 270 -16.72 2.49 -18.39
C ALA A 270 -17.63 2.21 -17.17
N ASP A 271 -18.94 2.19 -17.39
CA ASP A 271 -19.91 1.87 -16.34
C ASP A 271 -19.74 0.46 -15.76
N THR A 272 -19.40 -0.52 -16.59
CA THR A 272 -19.10 -1.89 -16.14
C THR A 272 -17.91 -1.93 -15.20
N THR A 273 -16.83 -1.19 -15.52
CA THR A 273 -15.66 -1.06 -14.65
C THR A 273 -16.02 -0.34 -13.36
N ARG A 274 -16.77 0.77 -13.43
CA ARG A 274 -17.23 1.50 -12.25
C ARG A 274 -18.03 0.61 -11.31
N GLN A 275 -19.00 -0.14 -11.83
CA GLN A 275 -19.82 -1.07 -11.04
C GLN A 275 -18.98 -2.16 -10.38
N MET A 276 -18.03 -2.73 -11.11
CA MET A 276 -17.13 -3.75 -10.57
C MET A 276 -16.28 -3.20 -9.42
N VAL A 277 -15.64 -2.04 -9.62
CA VAL A 277 -14.81 -1.40 -8.58
C VAL A 277 -15.66 -1.07 -7.35
N ALA A 278 -16.83 -0.45 -7.55
CA ALA A 278 -17.74 -0.12 -6.44
C ALA A 278 -18.20 -1.37 -5.67
N ALA A 279 -18.49 -2.47 -6.36
CA ALA A 279 -18.90 -3.72 -5.72
C ALA A 279 -17.77 -4.33 -4.86
N VAL A 280 -16.51 -4.29 -5.34
CA VAL A 280 -15.36 -4.78 -4.55
C VAL A 280 -15.11 -3.89 -3.33
N ILE A 281 -15.20 -2.57 -3.48
CA ILE A 281 -15.03 -1.65 -2.35
C ILE A 281 -16.16 -1.81 -1.32
N ALA A 282 -17.40 -1.96 -1.76
CA ALA A 282 -18.52 -2.24 -0.86
C ALA A 282 -18.34 -3.56 -0.10
N TRP A 283 -17.87 -4.61 -0.78
CA TRP A 283 -17.51 -5.87 -0.17
C TRP A 283 -16.41 -5.70 0.89
N TYR A 284 -15.32 -5.02 0.56
CA TYR A 284 -14.24 -4.74 1.52
C TYR A 284 -14.75 -3.97 2.74
N LYS A 285 -15.52 -2.90 2.54
CA LYS A 285 -16.07 -2.10 3.65
C LYS A 285 -16.99 -2.92 4.56
N LYS A 286 -17.75 -3.85 4.00
CA LYS A 286 -18.60 -4.76 4.78
C LYS A 286 -17.77 -5.66 5.70
N TYR A 287 -16.65 -6.18 5.23
CA TYR A 287 -15.82 -7.12 5.96
C TYR A 287 -14.53 -6.50 6.53
N ARG A 288 -14.37 -5.19 6.46
CA ARG A 288 -13.15 -4.46 6.84
C ARG A 288 -12.63 -4.84 8.21
N SER A 289 -13.49 -4.98 9.20
CA SER A 289 -13.07 -5.31 10.57
C SER A 289 -12.29 -6.61 10.62
N ILE A 290 -12.82 -7.68 10.02
CA ILE A 290 -12.14 -8.97 10.01
C ILE A 290 -11.00 -9.04 8.99
N LEU A 291 -11.09 -8.35 7.86
CA LEU A 291 -10.01 -8.31 6.86
C LEU A 291 -8.78 -7.52 7.32
N ASN A 292 -8.90 -6.69 8.35
CA ASN A 292 -7.80 -5.98 8.99
C ASN A 292 -7.32 -6.64 10.29
N ALA A 293 -7.88 -7.80 10.66
CA ALA A 293 -7.48 -8.58 11.83
C ALA A 293 -6.22 -9.43 11.55
N ASP A 294 -5.79 -10.19 12.56
CA ASP A 294 -4.63 -11.07 12.44
C ASP A 294 -4.75 -12.04 11.27
N LEU A 295 -3.64 -12.28 10.59
CA LEU A 295 -3.60 -13.08 9.36
C LEU A 295 -2.79 -14.36 9.58
N LEU A 296 -3.41 -15.50 9.28
CA LEU A 296 -2.80 -16.83 9.27
C LEU A 296 -2.56 -17.26 7.82
N GLN A 297 -1.33 -17.60 7.50
CA GLN A 297 -1.00 -18.16 6.20
C GLN A 297 -1.41 -19.64 6.15
N LEU A 298 -2.24 -20.00 5.16
CA LEU A 298 -2.67 -21.39 4.95
C LEU A 298 -1.74 -22.12 3.98
N ARG A 299 -1.40 -21.47 2.88
CA ARG A 299 -0.47 -21.98 1.88
C ARG A 299 0.12 -20.84 1.05
N ARG A 300 1.45 -20.85 0.87
CA ARG A 300 2.15 -19.89 0.01
C ARG A 300 1.84 -20.16 -1.46
N ALA A 301 1.67 -19.11 -2.26
CA ALA A 301 1.44 -19.22 -3.70
C ALA A 301 2.69 -19.82 -4.41
N ASP A 302 2.48 -20.83 -5.24
CA ASP A 302 3.53 -21.47 -6.06
C ASP A 302 3.14 -21.55 -7.56
N GLY A 303 1.96 -21.08 -7.92
CA GLY A 303 1.43 -21.09 -9.27
C GLY A 303 0.99 -22.49 -9.78
N ARG A 304 1.02 -23.52 -8.93
CA ARG A 304 0.75 -24.93 -9.32
C ARG A 304 -0.51 -25.52 -8.69
N ASP A 305 -0.88 -25.01 -7.54
CA ASP A 305 -2.05 -25.45 -6.78
C ASP A 305 -2.63 -24.26 -6.01
N TRP A 306 -3.71 -24.48 -5.25
CA TRP A 306 -4.33 -23.44 -4.46
C TRP A 306 -3.35 -22.76 -3.51
N ASP A 307 -3.63 -21.51 -3.17
CA ASP A 307 -2.96 -20.77 -2.12
C ASP A 307 -3.98 -19.93 -1.36
N GLY A 308 -3.59 -19.35 -0.23
CA GLY A 308 -4.49 -18.49 0.53
C GLY A 308 -4.12 -18.31 1.98
N TRP A 309 -4.99 -17.59 2.67
CA TRP A 309 -4.84 -17.18 4.06
C TRP A 309 -6.19 -17.12 4.77
N MET A 310 -6.15 -16.92 6.08
CA MET A 310 -7.32 -16.71 6.91
C MET A 310 -7.06 -15.57 7.90
N HIS A 311 -7.94 -14.58 7.91
CA HIS A 311 -7.99 -13.61 9.01
C HIS A 311 -8.72 -14.18 10.20
N VAL A 312 -8.30 -13.83 11.41
CA VAL A 312 -8.89 -14.30 12.66
C VAL A 312 -8.99 -13.20 13.70
N ASP A 313 -10.15 -13.11 14.34
CA ASP A 313 -10.34 -12.32 15.55
C ASP A 313 -11.52 -12.90 16.35
N PRO A 314 -11.26 -13.51 17.51
CA PRO A 314 -12.32 -14.12 18.33
C PRO A 314 -13.29 -13.10 18.94
N SER A 315 -12.99 -11.82 18.92
CA SER A 315 -13.85 -10.75 19.44
C SER A 315 -14.93 -10.29 18.46
N LEU A 316 -14.68 -10.46 17.15
CA LEU A 316 -15.58 -9.99 16.09
C LEU A 316 -16.76 -10.95 15.87
N PRO A 317 -17.86 -10.49 15.23
CA PRO A 317 -18.97 -11.35 14.81
C PRO A 317 -18.51 -12.47 13.87
N TRP A 318 -17.74 -12.14 12.85
CA TRP A 318 -17.00 -13.10 12.03
C TRP A 318 -15.69 -13.43 12.72
N LYS A 319 -15.56 -14.66 13.24
CA LYS A 319 -14.38 -15.13 13.97
C LYS A 319 -13.20 -15.43 13.04
N GLY A 320 -13.49 -15.62 11.76
CA GLY A 320 -12.49 -15.83 10.74
C GLY A 320 -13.02 -15.47 9.34
N PHE A 321 -12.08 -15.16 8.44
CA PHE A 321 -12.34 -14.88 7.04
C PHE A 321 -11.26 -15.53 6.18
N ILE A 322 -11.69 -16.47 5.33
CA ILE A 322 -10.77 -17.31 4.53
C ILE A 322 -10.78 -16.79 3.10
N MET A 323 -9.61 -16.57 2.53
CA MET A 323 -9.40 -16.28 1.11
C MET A 323 -8.60 -17.42 0.46
N LEU A 324 -9.13 -17.99 -0.61
CA LEU A 324 -8.49 -19.07 -1.35
C LEU A 324 -8.43 -18.73 -2.84
N PHE A 325 -7.29 -19.01 -3.45
CA PHE A 325 -7.01 -18.71 -4.86
C PHE A 325 -6.59 -19.98 -5.61
N ASN A 326 -6.95 -20.06 -6.87
CA ASN A 326 -6.53 -21.09 -7.80
C ASN A 326 -5.78 -20.43 -8.97
N PRO A 327 -4.47 -20.60 -9.07
CA PRO A 327 -3.69 -20.03 -10.17
C PRO A 327 -3.74 -20.86 -11.46
N THR A 328 -4.35 -22.08 -11.43
CA THR A 328 -4.33 -23.01 -12.57
C THR A 328 -5.48 -22.75 -13.54
N ASP A 329 -5.35 -23.23 -14.76
CA ASP A 329 -6.33 -23.11 -15.84
C ASP A 329 -7.50 -24.12 -15.76
N THR A 330 -7.52 -24.93 -14.72
CA THR A 330 -8.58 -25.93 -14.46
C THR A 330 -9.20 -25.69 -13.09
N ALA A 331 -10.47 -26.07 -12.94
CA ALA A 331 -11.12 -26.07 -11.61
C ALA A 331 -10.47 -27.15 -10.72
N ILE A 332 -10.25 -26.81 -9.46
CA ILE A 332 -9.66 -27.73 -8.48
C ILE A 332 -10.58 -27.94 -7.29
N THR A 333 -10.59 -29.16 -6.76
CA THR A 333 -11.20 -29.50 -5.49
C THR A 333 -10.15 -30.03 -4.53
N ARG A 334 -10.11 -29.49 -3.32
CA ARG A 334 -9.14 -29.91 -2.28
C ARG A 334 -9.84 -30.06 -0.94
N THR A 335 -9.32 -30.98 -0.15
CA THR A 335 -9.68 -31.13 1.28
C THR A 335 -8.44 -30.87 2.11
N ILE A 336 -8.55 -29.92 3.05
CA ILE A 336 -7.45 -29.54 3.95
C ILE A 336 -7.86 -29.72 5.40
N ARG A 337 -6.89 -29.77 6.29
CA ARG A 337 -7.10 -29.61 7.73
C ARG A 337 -7.05 -28.11 8.04
N LEU A 338 -8.21 -27.47 8.08
CA LEU A 338 -8.33 -26.04 8.36
C LEU A 338 -8.15 -25.77 9.85
N PRO A 339 -7.13 -24.98 10.28
CA PRO A 339 -6.93 -24.67 11.69
C PRO A 339 -7.89 -23.55 12.13
N LEU A 340 -8.65 -23.80 13.22
CA LEU A 340 -9.62 -22.83 13.76
C LEU A 340 -9.27 -22.39 15.19
N TYR A 341 -8.09 -22.75 15.71
CA TYR A 341 -7.69 -22.43 17.08
C TYR A 341 -7.81 -20.93 17.39
N TYR A 342 -7.26 -20.08 16.54
CA TYR A 342 -7.22 -18.64 16.73
C TYR A 342 -8.58 -17.94 16.51
N THR A 343 -9.59 -18.64 16.00
CA THR A 343 -10.97 -18.11 15.94
C THR A 343 -11.69 -18.14 17.29
N GLY A 344 -11.09 -18.78 18.31
CA GLY A 344 -11.69 -18.98 19.63
C GLY A 344 -12.81 -20.03 19.66
N LYS A 345 -13.10 -20.71 18.54
CA LYS A 345 -14.10 -21.79 18.47
C LYS A 345 -13.56 -23.03 19.17
N LYS A 346 -14.38 -23.68 20.01
CA LYS A 346 -13.95 -24.82 20.86
C LYS A 346 -14.53 -26.15 20.39
N THR A 347 -15.76 -26.19 19.94
CA THR A 347 -16.48 -27.44 19.63
C THR A 347 -17.06 -27.47 18.24
N THR A 348 -17.65 -26.37 17.80
CA THR A 348 -18.30 -26.23 16.51
C THR A 348 -17.99 -24.89 15.86
N ALA A 349 -17.93 -24.85 14.55
CA ALA A 349 -17.85 -23.63 13.76
C ALA A 349 -18.85 -23.69 12.60
N ILE A 350 -19.40 -22.55 12.25
CA ILE A 350 -20.24 -22.39 11.07
C ILE A 350 -19.39 -21.71 10.01
N ILE A 351 -19.27 -22.35 8.84
CA ILE A 351 -18.55 -21.78 7.69
C ILE A 351 -19.54 -21.51 6.57
N LYS A 352 -19.50 -20.30 6.06
CA LYS A 352 -20.36 -19.86 4.97
C LYS A 352 -19.51 -19.42 3.79
N LYS A 353 -19.72 -20.08 2.64
CA LYS A 353 -19.11 -19.68 1.38
C LYS A 353 -19.83 -18.48 0.81
N GLU A 354 -19.18 -17.31 0.68
CA GLU A 354 -19.71 -16.12 0.00
C GLU A 354 -21.17 -15.80 0.42
N GLN A 355 -22.09 -15.78 -0.55
CA GLN A 355 -23.53 -15.65 -0.31
C GLN A 355 -24.25 -17.00 -0.20
N GLY A 356 -23.51 -18.13 -0.20
CA GLY A 356 -24.04 -19.48 -0.20
C GLY A 356 -24.59 -19.94 1.15
N LYS A 357 -24.84 -21.25 1.26
CA LYS A 357 -25.35 -21.88 2.48
C LYS A 357 -24.26 -21.98 3.54
N ALA A 358 -24.65 -21.82 4.79
CA ALA A 358 -23.80 -22.07 5.95
C ALA A 358 -23.72 -23.59 6.21
N MET A 359 -22.54 -24.07 6.57
CA MET A 359 -22.28 -25.46 6.97
C MET A 359 -21.70 -25.49 8.37
N SER A 360 -22.23 -26.40 9.20
CA SER A 360 -21.72 -26.62 10.55
C SER A 360 -20.66 -27.72 10.56
N TYR A 361 -19.55 -27.46 11.25
CA TYR A 361 -18.45 -28.39 11.41
C TYR A 361 -18.17 -28.64 12.91
N ARG A 362 -17.93 -29.89 13.26
CA ARG A 362 -17.43 -30.26 14.59
C ARG A 362 -15.89 -30.22 14.57
N LEU A 363 -15.31 -29.49 15.51
CA LEU A 363 -13.85 -29.40 15.64
C LEU A 363 -13.27 -30.70 16.22
N ALA A 364 -12.12 -31.10 15.69
CA ALA A 364 -11.27 -32.12 16.30
C ALA A 364 -10.59 -31.57 17.58
N ARG A 365 -9.90 -32.44 18.33
CA ARG A 365 -9.21 -32.05 19.57
C ARG A 365 -8.09 -31.03 19.36
N ASP A 366 -7.52 -31.00 18.15
CA ASP A 366 -6.51 -30.05 17.73
C ASP A 366 -7.07 -28.78 17.12
N TYR A 367 -8.38 -28.53 17.30
CA TYR A 367 -9.10 -27.38 16.76
C TYR A 367 -9.10 -27.29 15.23
N THR A 368 -8.91 -28.40 14.52
CA THR A 368 -9.02 -28.45 13.06
C THR A 368 -10.34 -29.05 12.60
N ILE A 369 -10.69 -28.78 11.35
CA ILE A 369 -11.79 -29.44 10.64
C ILE A 369 -11.29 -29.98 9.29
N PRO A 370 -11.88 -31.08 8.76
CA PRO A 370 -11.74 -31.40 7.36
C PRO A 370 -12.58 -30.42 6.53
N PHE A 371 -11.92 -29.58 5.76
CA PHE A 371 -12.55 -28.53 4.98
C PHE A 371 -12.34 -28.76 3.48
N THR A 372 -13.43 -29.07 2.78
CA THR A 372 -13.42 -29.28 1.33
C THR A 372 -13.92 -28.04 0.61
N PHE A 373 -13.18 -27.62 -0.40
CA PHE A 373 -13.53 -26.49 -1.25
C PHE A 373 -13.27 -26.78 -2.72
N THR A 374 -14.04 -26.11 -3.57
CA THR A 374 -13.83 -26.12 -5.04
C THR A 374 -13.61 -24.68 -5.49
N LEU A 375 -12.54 -24.45 -6.26
CA LEU A 375 -12.16 -23.18 -6.84
C LEU A 375 -12.26 -23.26 -8.36
N PRO A 376 -12.83 -22.25 -9.04
CA PRO A 376 -12.85 -22.19 -10.49
C PRO A 376 -11.44 -22.01 -11.05
N ALA A 377 -11.23 -22.32 -12.32
CA ALA A 377 -9.99 -22.05 -13.03
C ALA A 377 -9.61 -20.58 -12.96
N GLY A 378 -8.36 -20.27 -12.61
CA GLY A 378 -7.84 -18.91 -12.48
C GLY A 378 -8.60 -18.02 -11.49
N GLY A 379 -9.39 -18.61 -10.58
CA GLY A 379 -10.34 -17.88 -9.75
C GLY A 379 -10.02 -17.90 -8.26
N TYR A 380 -10.97 -17.42 -7.48
CA TYR A 380 -10.88 -17.38 -6.01
C TYR A 380 -12.25 -17.66 -5.39
N SER A 381 -12.25 -17.97 -4.11
CA SER A 381 -13.44 -17.99 -3.24
C SER A 381 -13.10 -17.52 -1.84
N TRP A 382 -14.08 -16.99 -1.15
CA TRP A 382 -13.93 -16.59 0.25
C TRP A 382 -15.02 -17.19 1.13
N TYR A 383 -14.72 -17.30 2.42
CA TYR A 383 -15.60 -17.91 3.41
C TYR A 383 -15.53 -17.14 4.72
N THR A 384 -16.68 -17.00 5.41
CA THR A 384 -16.73 -16.51 6.80
C THR A 384 -16.76 -17.67 7.76
N VAL A 385 -16.18 -17.48 8.95
CA VAL A 385 -16.27 -18.42 10.09
C VAL A 385 -16.99 -17.73 11.23
N GLU A 386 -18.08 -18.38 11.72
CA GLU A 386 -18.94 -17.91 12.81
C GLU A 386 -19.02 -18.92 13.96
#